data_120204e5ec8e65beaaa7a5cf5a7dce62
#
_entry.id   120204e5ec8e65beaaa7a5cf5a7dce62
#
_cell.length_a   1.000
_cell.length_b   1.000
_cell.length_c   1.000
_cell.angle_alpha   90.00
_cell.angle_beta   90.00
_cell.angle_gamma   90.00
#
_symmetry.space_group_name_H-M   'P 1'
#
loop_
_entity.id
_entity.type
_entity.pdbx_description
1 polymer ?
#
loop_
_entity_poly.entity_id
_entity_poly.type
_entity_poly.pdbx_seq_one_letter_code
_entity_poly.pdbx_strand_id
1 'polypeptide(L)'
;DAQESRGLGDVYKRQMFERLEEKDPEHFAVRQYRKFLLSAGKTRSSILISCGARLAPFDIREVRELMEDDELELDTIGDKKTALFLIMSDTDTTFNFILAMVQSQLINLLCDRADDKYGGRLPVHVRLILDEFANIGQIPNFDKLIATIRSREISASIILQSQSQLKAIYKDAAEIISDNCDCTLFLSGRGKNAKEIAEVLGKETIDSYNQSENRGAQTSHGLNYQKLGKELMSQDEIATMDGGKCILQVRGVRPFFSEKYDITRHPRYKYLSDADKKNTFDVDSYLSSLRRKKRRVVTEDEPFDLYDIELSDEDFATE
;
A
#
# COMPACT_ATOMS: atom_id res chain seq x y z
N ASP A 1 -18.66 22.15 37.26
CA ASP A 1 -18.63 22.76 35.89
C ASP A 1 -18.20 21.76 34.79
N ALA A 2 -17.08 21.03 34.95
CA ALA A 2 -16.64 20.05 33.90
C ALA A 2 -17.46 18.74 33.93
N GLN A 3 -18.07 18.38 35.03
CA GLN A 3 -18.93 17.22 35.19
C GLN A 3 -20.36 17.50 34.70
N GLU A 4 -20.85 18.69 34.89
CA GLU A 4 -22.16 19.16 34.40
C GLU A 4 -22.18 19.32 32.89
N SER A 5 -21.12 19.87 32.28
CA SER A 5 -21.00 19.98 30.82
C SER A 5 -20.89 18.61 30.10
N ARG A 6 -20.31 17.57 30.76
CA ARG A 6 -20.34 16.19 30.26
C ARG A 6 -21.74 15.57 30.30
N GLY A 7 -22.52 15.87 31.33
CA GLY A 7 -23.89 15.39 31.46
C GLY A 7 -24.82 15.93 30.38
N LEU A 8 -24.73 17.23 30.08
CA LEU A 8 -25.52 17.90 29.04
C LEU A 8 -25.19 17.32 27.63
N GLY A 9 -23.92 17.10 27.32
CA GLY A 9 -23.52 16.52 26.04
C GLY A 9 -24.04 15.09 25.81
N ASP A 10 -24.13 14.30 26.88
CA ASP A 10 -24.66 12.92 26.79
C ASP A 10 -26.21 12.91 26.65
N VAL A 11 -26.90 13.83 27.29
CA VAL A 11 -28.36 14.01 27.16
C VAL A 11 -28.70 14.44 25.72
N TYR A 12 -28.00 15.42 25.18
CA TYR A 12 -28.22 15.92 23.82
C TYR A 12 -27.99 14.83 22.76
N LYS A 13 -26.89 14.07 22.84
CA LYS A 13 -26.62 12.95 21.93
C LYS A 13 -27.73 11.90 22.01
N ARG A 14 -28.20 11.60 23.20
CA ARG A 14 -29.26 10.62 23.41
C ARG A 14 -30.56 11.07 22.74
N GLN A 15 -30.96 12.32 22.92
CA GLN A 15 -32.14 12.89 22.28
C GLN A 15 -32.01 12.88 20.74
N MET A 16 -30.84 13.22 20.22
CA MET A 16 -30.58 13.15 18.76
C MET A 16 -30.81 11.75 18.20
N PHE A 17 -30.29 10.70 18.87
CA PHE A 17 -30.50 9.32 18.45
C PHE A 17 -31.95 8.86 18.65
N GLU A 18 -32.63 9.28 19.68
CA GLU A 18 -34.04 9.00 19.91
C GLU A 18 -34.93 9.63 18.79
N ARG A 19 -34.69 10.89 18.41
CA ARG A 19 -35.36 11.51 17.26
C ARG A 19 -35.08 10.82 15.93
N LEU A 20 -33.83 10.35 15.71
CA LEU A 20 -33.49 9.60 14.52
C LEU A 20 -34.15 8.22 14.50
N GLU A 21 -34.25 7.56 15.66
CA GLU A 21 -34.95 6.29 15.85
C GLU A 21 -36.45 6.39 15.59
N GLU A 22 -37.08 7.50 16.00
CA GLU A 22 -38.49 7.77 15.68
C GLU A 22 -38.76 7.94 14.18
N LYS A 23 -37.80 8.54 13.45
CA LYS A 23 -37.90 8.73 11.99
C LYS A 23 -37.57 7.46 11.20
N ASP A 24 -36.54 6.75 11.60
CA ASP A 24 -36.07 5.53 10.95
C ASP A 24 -35.45 4.56 11.99
N PRO A 25 -36.27 3.66 12.56
CA PRO A 25 -35.83 2.67 13.54
C PRO A 25 -34.72 1.70 13.05
N GLU A 26 -34.64 1.52 11.72
CA GLU A 26 -33.66 0.64 11.06
C GLU A 26 -32.40 1.37 10.58
N HIS A 27 -32.33 2.69 10.82
CA HIS A 27 -31.16 3.48 10.46
C HIS A 27 -29.88 2.89 11.03
N PHE A 28 -28.85 2.76 10.20
CA PHE A 28 -27.59 2.13 10.58
C PHE A 28 -27.00 2.73 11.88
N ALA A 29 -26.98 4.06 12.00
CA ALA A 29 -26.45 4.75 13.18
C ALA A 29 -27.21 4.40 14.46
N VAL A 30 -28.56 4.32 14.40
CA VAL A 30 -29.41 3.93 15.54
C VAL A 30 -29.09 2.52 15.99
N ARG A 31 -28.96 1.58 15.04
CA ARG A 31 -28.62 0.19 15.35
C ARG A 31 -27.24 0.05 16.01
N GLN A 32 -26.24 0.83 15.56
CA GLN A 32 -24.92 0.83 16.19
C GLN A 32 -24.95 1.49 17.58
N TYR A 33 -25.68 2.58 17.71
CA TYR A 33 -25.83 3.27 19.01
C TYR A 33 -26.50 2.38 20.06
N ARG A 34 -27.56 1.65 19.69
CA ARG A 34 -28.18 0.65 20.58
C ARG A 34 -27.17 -0.40 21.08
N LYS A 35 -26.32 -0.93 20.17
CA LYS A 35 -25.24 -1.87 20.55
C LYS A 35 -24.23 -1.25 21.52
N PHE A 36 -23.85 0.00 21.26
CA PHE A 36 -22.96 0.76 22.13
C PHE A 36 -23.58 0.94 23.54
N LEU A 37 -24.88 1.24 23.63
CA LEU A 37 -25.59 1.40 24.89
C LEU A 37 -25.66 0.11 25.73
N LEU A 38 -25.64 -1.07 25.10
CA LEU A 38 -25.61 -2.35 25.78
C LEU A 38 -24.28 -2.61 26.52
N SER A 39 -23.23 -1.87 26.19
CA SER A 39 -21.94 -2.04 26.85
C SER A 39 -21.98 -1.48 28.29
N ALA A 40 -21.38 -2.23 29.23
CA ALA A 40 -21.23 -1.77 30.62
C ALA A 40 -20.29 -0.55 30.71
N GLY A 41 -20.41 0.28 31.76
CA GLY A 41 -19.71 1.56 31.89
C GLY A 41 -18.19 1.48 31.66
N LYS A 42 -17.47 0.50 32.24
CA LYS A 42 -16.03 0.30 32.01
C LYS A 42 -15.73 -0.07 30.56
N THR A 43 -16.50 -0.95 29.96
CA THR A 43 -16.36 -1.35 28.54
C THR A 43 -16.61 -0.18 27.62
N ARG A 44 -17.64 0.64 27.90
CA ARG A 44 -17.95 1.86 27.14
C ARG A 44 -16.78 2.85 27.17
N SER A 45 -16.21 3.10 28.36
CA SER A 45 -15.05 3.96 28.51
C SER A 45 -13.85 3.44 27.72
N SER A 46 -13.59 2.11 27.75
CA SER A 46 -12.51 1.50 26.98
C SER A 46 -12.71 1.64 25.47
N ILE A 47 -13.96 1.48 24.97
CA ILE A 47 -14.30 1.71 23.56
C ILE A 47 -14.00 3.15 23.17
N LEU A 48 -14.47 4.13 23.97
CA LEU A 48 -14.26 5.55 23.67
C LEU A 48 -12.78 5.93 23.67
N ILE A 49 -12.02 5.44 24.67
CA ILE A 49 -10.56 5.66 24.72
C ILE A 49 -9.87 5.05 23.49
N SER A 50 -10.24 3.83 23.11
CA SER A 50 -9.68 3.16 21.95
C SER A 50 -10.01 3.88 20.64
N CYS A 51 -11.25 4.36 20.50
CA CYS A 51 -11.66 5.19 19.35
C CYS A 51 -10.89 6.51 19.33
N GLY A 52 -10.81 7.22 20.46
CA GLY A 52 -10.08 8.48 20.57
C GLY A 52 -8.60 8.33 20.20
N ALA A 53 -7.94 7.28 20.69
CA ALA A 53 -6.56 7.02 20.37
C ALA A 53 -6.34 6.74 18.87
N ARG A 54 -7.27 6.05 18.20
CA ARG A 54 -7.20 5.76 16.76
C ARG A 54 -7.54 6.96 15.88
N LEU A 55 -8.41 7.85 16.37
CA LEU A 55 -8.84 9.04 15.64
C LEU A 55 -7.95 10.26 15.94
N ALA A 56 -7.07 10.18 16.94
CA ALA A 56 -6.17 11.27 17.30
C ALA A 56 -5.38 11.89 16.11
N PRO A 57 -4.90 11.12 15.10
CA PRO A 57 -4.26 11.74 13.95
C PRO A 57 -5.15 12.70 13.16
N PHE A 58 -6.47 12.52 13.19
CA PHE A 58 -7.44 13.41 12.53
C PHE A 58 -7.75 14.68 13.34
N ASP A 59 -7.23 14.80 14.56
CA ASP A 59 -7.28 16.06 15.31
C ASP A 59 -6.28 17.10 14.80
N ILE A 60 -5.29 16.64 14.01
CA ILE A 60 -4.31 17.50 13.33
C ILE A 60 -5.04 18.26 12.22
N ARG A 61 -4.93 19.58 12.25
CA ARG A 61 -5.66 20.47 11.35
C ARG A 61 -5.36 20.17 9.88
N GLU A 62 -4.09 19.97 9.54
CA GLU A 62 -3.64 19.70 8.17
C GLU A 62 -4.21 18.37 7.64
N VAL A 63 -4.35 17.37 8.50
CA VAL A 63 -4.96 16.08 8.14
C VAL A 63 -6.44 16.23 7.91
N ARG A 64 -7.16 17.00 8.75
CA ARG A 64 -8.58 17.28 8.54
C ARG A 64 -8.83 18.00 7.22
N GLU A 65 -8.07 19.08 6.97
CA GLU A 65 -8.16 19.86 5.73
C GLU A 65 -7.89 18.97 4.49
N LEU A 66 -6.96 17.99 4.59
CA LEU A 66 -6.67 17.03 3.52
C LEU A 66 -7.83 16.05 3.27
N MET A 67 -8.59 15.71 4.30
CA MET A 67 -9.63 14.67 4.25
C MET A 67 -11.06 15.27 4.13
N GLU A 68 -11.19 16.58 4.05
CA GLU A 68 -12.49 17.29 4.02
C GLU A 68 -13.22 17.07 2.70
N ASP A 69 -12.46 17.11 1.58
CA ASP A 69 -13.00 17.02 0.23
C ASP A 69 -12.41 15.82 -0.53
N ASP A 70 -13.15 15.25 -1.48
CA ASP A 70 -12.64 14.28 -2.43
C ASP A 70 -11.99 14.96 -3.64
N GLU A 71 -10.69 15.23 -3.56
CA GLU A 71 -9.89 15.78 -4.66
C GLU A 71 -9.27 14.72 -5.55
N LEU A 72 -9.22 13.47 -5.10
CA LEU A 72 -8.51 12.40 -5.80
C LEU A 72 -9.36 11.74 -6.89
N GLU A 73 -10.68 11.77 -6.77
CA GLU A 73 -11.62 11.10 -7.69
C GLU A 73 -11.16 9.67 -8.01
N LEU A 74 -10.81 8.90 -6.98
CA LEU A 74 -10.19 7.58 -7.10
C LEU A 74 -11.00 6.62 -7.96
N ASP A 75 -12.31 6.77 -7.99
CA ASP A 75 -13.25 5.98 -8.77
C ASP A 75 -13.14 6.25 -10.29
N THR A 76 -12.54 7.37 -10.69
CA THR A 76 -12.35 7.72 -12.12
C THR A 76 -11.01 7.25 -12.69
N ILE A 77 -10.09 6.80 -11.83
CA ILE A 77 -8.80 6.25 -12.26
C ILE A 77 -9.08 4.93 -13.01
N GLY A 78 -8.57 4.81 -14.24
CA GLY A 78 -8.89 3.67 -15.10
C GLY A 78 -9.96 3.96 -16.17
N ASP A 79 -10.73 5.02 -16.04
CA ASP A 79 -11.64 5.52 -17.10
C ASP A 79 -10.87 6.34 -18.15
N LYS A 80 -9.86 7.07 -17.71
CA LYS A 80 -9.00 7.95 -18.54
C LYS A 80 -7.53 7.78 -18.17
N LYS A 81 -6.61 8.20 -19.04
CA LYS A 81 -5.17 8.20 -18.74
C LYS A 81 -4.89 9.20 -17.62
N THR A 82 -4.60 8.70 -16.45
CA THR A 82 -4.35 9.47 -15.23
C THR A 82 -3.01 9.07 -14.61
N ALA A 83 -2.30 9.99 -13.99
CA ALA A 83 -1.14 9.71 -13.15
C ALA A 83 -1.40 10.29 -11.77
N LEU A 84 -1.51 9.42 -10.77
CA LEU A 84 -1.64 9.78 -9.37
C LEU A 84 -0.30 9.59 -8.66
N PHE A 85 0.20 10.63 -8.01
CA PHE A 85 1.43 10.60 -7.22
C PHE A 85 1.07 10.74 -5.74
N LEU A 86 1.42 9.73 -4.97
CA LEU A 86 1.28 9.71 -3.51
C LEU A 86 2.68 9.82 -2.91
N ILE A 87 2.98 10.95 -2.30
CA ILE A 87 4.30 11.24 -1.73
C ILE A 87 4.23 11.10 -0.22
N MET A 88 5.14 10.33 0.36
CA MET A 88 5.24 10.13 1.80
C MET A 88 6.67 10.41 2.28
N SER A 89 6.80 10.67 3.59
CA SER A 89 8.11 10.82 4.23
C SER A 89 8.78 9.45 4.40
N ASP A 90 10.09 9.39 4.18
CA ASP A 90 10.90 8.20 4.41
C ASP A 90 11.22 8.00 5.90
N THR A 91 11.17 9.08 6.68
CA THR A 91 11.59 9.10 8.08
C THR A 91 10.46 9.15 9.08
N ASP A 92 9.26 9.63 8.67
CA ASP A 92 8.09 9.75 9.53
C ASP A 92 6.98 8.80 9.07
N THR A 93 6.69 7.80 9.89
CA THR A 93 5.66 6.78 9.61
C THR A 93 4.29 7.12 10.18
N THR A 94 4.15 8.26 10.85
CA THR A 94 2.93 8.66 11.57
C THR A 94 1.68 8.63 10.68
N PHE A 95 1.82 9.03 9.42
CA PHE A 95 0.72 9.15 8.46
C PHE A 95 0.63 8.04 7.43
N ASN A 96 1.46 6.99 7.53
CA ASN A 96 1.48 5.89 6.56
C ASN A 96 0.14 5.15 6.48
N PHE A 97 -0.64 5.15 7.57
CA PHE A 97 -1.98 4.56 7.58
C PHE A 97 -2.93 5.23 6.57
N ILE A 98 -2.76 6.54 6.28
CA ILE A 98 -3.55 7.24 5.26
C ILE A 98 -3.26 6.66 3.89
N LEU A 99 -1.98 6.42 3.57
CA LEU A 99 -1.59 5.81 2.30
C LEU A 99 -2.11 4.38 2.15
N ALA A 100 -2.01 3.58 3.22
CA ALA A 100 -2.58 2.24 3.23
C ALA A 100 -4.10 2.24 3.00
N MET A 101 -4.79 3.23 3.57
CA MET A 101 -6.23 3.44 3.40
C MET A 101 -6.56 3.85 1.96
N VAL A 102 -5.84 4.83 1.39
CA VAL A 102 -6.00 5.26 -0.01
C VAL A 102 -5.75 4.10 -0.98
N GLN A 103 -4.69 3.31 -0.78
CA GLN A 103 -4.39 2.15 -1.63
C GLN A 103 -5.50 1.10 -1.56
N SER A 104 -6.00 0.81 -0.35
CA SER A 104 -7.10 -0.14 -0.15
C SER A 104 -8.38 0.34 -0.84
N GLN A 105 -8.74 1.61 -0.67
CA GLN A 105 -9.90 2.20 -1.32
C GLN A 105 -9.75 2.21 -2.85
N LEU A 106 -8.61 2.67 -3.36
CA LEU A 106 -8.33 2.70 -4.79
C LEU A 106 -8.53 1.33 -5.44
N ILE A 107 -7.90 0.29 -4.89
CA ILE A 107 -7.97 -1.06 -5.49
C ILE A 107 -9.40 -1.58 -5.46
N ASN A 108 -10.13 -1.39 -4.35
CA ASN A 108 -11.52 -1.83 -4.25
C ASN A 108 -12.42 -1.07 -5.24
N LEU A 109 -12.33 0.27 -5.29
CA LEU A 109 -13.10 1.09 -6.23
C LEU A 109 -12.81 0.72 -7.69
N LEU A 110 -11.55 0.46 -8.04
CA LEU A 110 -11.19 0.02 -9.39
C LEU A 110 -11.77 -1.36 -9.72
N CYS A 111 -11.79 -2.28 -8.76
CA CYS A 111 -12.40 -3.60 -8.95
C CYS A 111 -13.91 -3.48 -9.14
N ASP A 112 -14.60 -2.73 -8.28
CA ASP A 112 -16.04 -2.50 -8.37
C ASP A 112 -16.40 -1.80 -9.69
N ARG A 113 -15.60 -0.79 -10.08
CA ARG A 113 -15.78 -0.08 -11.35
C ARG A 113 -15.61 -0.98 -12.56
N ALA A 114 -14.61 -1.86 -12.54
CA ALA A 114 -14.40 -2.85 -13.60
C ALA A 114 -15.59 -3.80 -13.71
N ASP A 115 -16.09 -4.30 -12.59
CA ASP A 115 -17.16 -5.30 -12.55
C ASP A 115 -18.52 -4.67 -12.90
N ASP A 116 -18.90 -3.56 -12.25
CA ASP A 116 -20.24 -2.97 -12.36
C ASP A 116 -20.42 -2.16 -13.64
N LYS A 117 -19.40 -1.40 -14.06
CA LYS A 117 -19.52 -0.49 -15.21
C LYS A 117 -18.99 -1.07 -16.51
N TYR A 118 -17.92 -1.85 -16.44
CA TYR A 118 -17.17 -2.27 -17.63
C TYR A 118 -17.20 -3.77 -17.90
N GLY A 119 -18.05 -4.53 -17.22
CA GLY A 119 -18.20 -5.96 -17.46
C GLY A 119 -16.97 -6.80 -17.13
N GLY A 120 -16.22 -6.39 -16.10
CA GLY A 120 -15.11 -7.13 -15.53
C GLY A 120 -13.71 -6.60 -15.91
N ARG A 121 -13.60 -5.50 -16.70
CA ARG A 121 -12.31 -5.05 -17.22
C ARG A 121 -12.26 -3.54 -17.42
N LEU A 122 -11.30 -2.85 -16.81
CA LEU A 122 -11.14 -1.41 -16.99
C LEU A 122 -10.74 -1.05 -18.43
N PRO A 123 -11.23 0.09 -18.98
CA PRO A 123 -10.87 0.54 -20.32
C PRO A 123 -9.42 1.00 -20.45
N VAL A 124 -8.81 1.48 -19.35
CA VAL A 124 -7.41 1.87 -19.29
C VAL A 124 -6.72 1.03 -18.23
N HIS A 125 -5.61 0.38 -18.62
CA HIS A 125 -4.81 -0.40 -17.68
C HIS A 125 -4.25 0.49 -16.55
N VAL A 126 -4.48 0.08 -15.31
CA VAL A 126 -3.96 0.77 -14.13
C VAL A 126 -2.75 0.02 -13.57
N ARG A 127 -1.63 0.69 -13.46
CA ARG A 127 -0.41 0.14 -12.87
C ARG A 127 -0.09 0.82 -11.56
N LEU A 128 -0.11 0.07 -10.48
CA LEU A 128 0.33 0.50 -9.16
C LEU A 128 1.86 0.32 -9.07
N ILE A 129 2.60 1.39 -8.85
CA ILE A 129 4.04 1.35 -8.59
C ILE A 129 4.21 1.66 -7.10
N LEU A 130 4.46 0.61 -6.32
CA LEU A 130 4.52 0.66 -4.87
C LEU A 130 5.99 0.64 -4.44
N ASP A 131 6.61 1.81 -4.53
CA ASP A 131 7.98 2.00 -4.09
C ASP A 131 8.05 2.04 -2.56
N GLU A 132 9.14 1.52 -1.99
CA GLU A 132 9.29 1.34 -0.54
C GLU A 132 8.04 0.72 0.12
N PHE A 133 7.51 -0.34 -0.49
CA PHE A 133 6.23 -0.95 -0.11
C PHE A 133 6.10 -1.25 1.38
N ALA A 134 7.22 -1.60 2.03
CA ALA A 134 7.24 -1.84 3.47
C ALA A 134 6.90 -0.58 4.29
N ASN A 135 7.18 0.61 3.78
CA ASN A 135 6.92 1.87 4.49
C ASN A 135 5.45 2.30 4.40
N ILE A 136 4.71 1.83 3.40
CA ILE A 136 3.26 2.11 3.29
C ILE A 136 2.49 1.51 4.48
N GLY A 137 3.04 0.48 5.11
CA GLY A 137 2.35 -0.29 6.15
C GLY A 137 1.49 -1.40 5.56
N GLN A 138 0.66 -2.00 6.39
CA GLN A 138 -0.21 -3.09 5.95
C GLN A 138 -1.46 -2.55 5.23
N ILE A 139 -1.56 -2.81 3.93
CA ILE A 139 -2.80 -2.58 3.16
C ILE A 139 -3.77 -3.71 3.51
N PRO A 140 -4.98 -3.41 4.03
CA PRO A 140 -5.95 -4.43 4.40
C PRO A 140 -6.30 -5.36 3.23
N ASN A 141 -6.30 -6.67 3.46
CA ASN A 141 -6.64 -7.73 2.48
C ASN A 141 -5.82 -7.70 1.17
N PHE A 142 -4.62 -7.12 1.18
CA PHE A 142 -3.80 -6.99 -0.03
C PHE A 142 -3.44 -8.34 -0.66
N ASP A 143 -3.26 -9.38 0.14
CA ASP A 143 -3.06 -10.77 -0.30
C ASP A 143 -4.21 -11.28 -1.19
N LYS A 144 -5.45 -10.93 -0.86
CA LYS A 144 -6.63 -11.28 -1.66
C LYS A 144 -6.79 -10.38 -2.87
N LEU A 145 -6.54 -9.09 -2.70
CA LEU A 145 -6.65 -8.10 -3.77
C LEU A 145 -5.67 -8.41 -4.90
N ILE A 146 -4.39 -8.67 -4.61
CA ILE A 146 -3.38 -8.95 -5.63
C ILE A 146 -3.70 -10.18 -6.48
N ALA A 147 -4.40 -11.15 -5.92
CA ALA A 147 -4.82 -12.35 -6.65
C ALA A 147 -5.95 -12.06 -7.67
N THR A 148 -6.73 -11.00 -7.46
CA THR A 148 -7.95 -10.70 -8.24
C THR A 148 -7.79 -9.57 -9.25
N ILE A 149 -6.83 -8.67 -9.07
CA ILE A 149 -6.68 -7.44 -9.88
C ILE A 149 -6.32 -7.70 -11.35
N ARG A 150 -5.64 -8.81 -11.64
CA ARG A 150 -5.14 -9.12 -13.00
C ARG A 150 -6.24 -9.16 -14.05
N SER A 151 -7.38 -9.82 -13.76
CA SER A 151 -8.49 -9.93 -14.70
C SER A 151 -9.14 -8.59 -15.01
N ARG A 152 -8.97 -7.60 -14.13
CA ARG A 152 -9.58 -6.27 -14.19
C ARG A 152 -8.71 -5.20 -14.84
N GLU A 153 -7.63 -5.58 -15.51
CA GLU A 153 -6.63 -4.67 -16.10
C GLU A 153 -5.91 -3.81 -15.05
N ILE A 154 -5.64 -4.40 -13.88
CA ILE A 154 -4.86 -3.76 -12.82
C ILE A 154 -3.62 -4.61 -12.57
N SER A 155 -2.45 -3.97 -12.48
CA SER A 155 -1.20 -4.61 -12.11
C SER A 155 -0.49 -3.86 -11.00
N ALA A 156 0.31 -4.58 -10.21
CA ALA A 156 1.13 -4.01 -9.15
C ALA A 156 2.62 -4.31 -9.38
N SER A 157 3.46 -3.32 -9.15
CA SER A 157 4.92 -3.45 -9.06
C SER A 157 5.31 -3.13 -7.63
N ILE A 158 5.67 -4.17 -6.88
CA ILE A 158 6.05 -4.09 -5.48
C ILE A 158 7.56 -3.99 -5.39
N ILE A 159 8.08 -2.91 -4.81
CA ILE A 159 9.51 -2.67 -4.67
C ILE A 159 9.89 -2.78 -3.20
N LEU A 160 10.86 -3.64 -2.92
CA LEU A 160 11.31 -3.98 -1.58
C LEU A 160 12.84 -4.00 -1.53
N GLN A 161 13.41 -3.65 -0.41
CA GLN A 161 14.85 -3.84 -0.15
C GLN A 161 15.16 -5.30 0.21
N SER A 162 14.18 -6.01 0.82
CA SER A 162 14.31 -7.44 1.12
C SER A 162 12.94 -8.10 1.31
N GLN A 163 12.86 -9.40 1.04
CA GLN A 163 11.68 -10.23 1.34
C GLN A 163 11.34 -10.27 2.83
N SER A 164 12.33 -10.10 3.71
CA SER A 164 12.10 -10.05 5.15
C SER A 164 11.26 -8.86 5.58
N GLN A 165 11.28 -7.74 4.85
CA GLN A 165 10.38 -6.60 5.11
C GLN A 165 8.92 -6.99 4.85
N LEU A 166 8.65 -7.69 3.77
CA LEU A 166 7.30 -8.18 3.46
C LEU A 166 6.80 -9.15 4.54
N LYS A 167 7.65 -10.10 4.95
CA LYS A 167 7.33 -11.06 6.02
C LYS A 167 7.09 -10.38 7.38
N ALA A 168 7.78 -9.30 7.69
CA ALA A 168 7.57 -8.55 8.93
C ALA A 168 6.15 -7.93 9.02
N ILE A 169 5.62 -7.44 7.88
CA ILE A 169 4.33 -6.76 7.81
C ILE A 169 3.17 -7.74 7.60
N TYR A 170 3.30 -8.62 6.60
CA TYR A 170 2.21 -9.49 6.16
C TYR A 170 2.26 -10.91 6.74
N LYS A 171 3.33 -11.26 7.49
CA LYS A 171 3.51 -12.59 8.11
C LYS A 171 3.32 -13.71 7.08
N ASP A 172 2.40 -14.63 7.34
CA ASP A 172 2.12 -15.77 6.46
C ASP A 172 1.55 -15.35 5.09
N ALA A 173 0.84 -14.23 5.02
CA ALA A 173 0.32 -13.68 3.77
C ALA A 173 1.42 -13.15 2.82
N ALA A 174 2.65 -12.95 3.31
CA ALA A 174 3.77 -12.51 2.48
C ALA A 174 4.11 -13.49 1.34
N GLU A 175 3.99 -14.78 1.58
CA GLU A 175 4.22 -15.81 0.57
C GLU A 175 3.13 -15.75 -0.50
N ILE A 176 1.86 -15.57 -0.11
CA ILE A 176 0.75 -15.41 -1.05
C ILE A 176 0.97 -14.21 -1.97
N ILE A 177 1.43 -13.07 -1.41
CA ILE A 177 1.72 -11.87 -2.20
C ILE A 177 2.84 -12.14 -3.21
N SER A 178 3.94 -12.75 -2.78
CA SER A 178 5.08 -13.08 -3.65
C SER A 178 4.69 -14.06 -4.75
N ASP A 179 3.91 -15.08 -4.44
CA ASP A 179 3.47 -16.11 -5.39
C ASP A 179 2.50 -15.57 -6.45
N ASN A 180 1.79 -14.48 -6.17
CA ASN A 180 0.95 -13.79 -7.14
C ASN A 180 1.73 -12.83 -8.06
N CYS A 181 3.04 -12.65 -7.83
CA CYS A 181 3.90 -11.89 -8.73
C CYS A 181 4.46 -12.82 -9.82
N ASP A 182 4.06 -12.61 -11.07
CA ASP A 182 4.54 -13.40 -12.21
C ASP A 182 6.00 -13.11 -12.60
N CYS A 183 6.51 -11.94 -12.18
CA CYS A 183 7.87 -11.49 -12.48
C CYS A 183 8.57 -11.07 -11.20
N THR A 184 9.81 -11.52 -11.02
CA THR A 184 10.70 -11.07 -9.96
C THR A 184 11.97 -10.50 -10.58
N LEU A 185 12.26 -9.23 -10.30
CA LEU A 185 13.48 -8.57 -10.74
C LEU A 185 14.40 -8.37 -9.53
N PHE A 186 15.50 -9.11 -9.50
CA PHE A 186 16.53 -8.98 -8.48
C PHE A 186 17.66 -8.06 -8.98
N LEU A 187 17.84 -6.93 -8.30
CA LEU A 187 18.81 -5.91 -8.70
C LEU A 187 20.15 -6.05 -7.97
N SER A 188 20.13 -6.41 -6.70
CA SER A 188 21.29 -6.70 -5.87
C SER A 188 20.84 -7.20 -4.50
N GLY A 189 21.71 -7.87 -3.75
CA GLY A 189 21.43 -8.26 -2.38
C GLY A 189 22.53 -9.14 -1.81
N ARG A 190 22.58 -9.27 -0.49
CA ARG A 190 23.56 -10.10 0.23
C ARG A 190 22.84 -10.98 1.25
N GLY A 191 23.58 -11.92 1.82
CA GLY A 191 23.11 -12.76 2.91
C GLY A 191 21.85 -13.54 2.54
N LYS A 192 20.77 -13.37 3.31
CA LYS A 192 19.53 -14.13 3.12
C LYS A 192 18.89 -13.92 1.75
N ASN A 193 18.90 -12.69 1.23
CA ASN A 193 18.33 -12.40 -0.09
C ASN A 193 19.07 -13.13 -1.20
N ALA A 194 20.42 -13.14 -1.16
CA ALA A 194 21.22 -13.87 -2.15
C ALA A 194 20.97 -15.39 -2.08
N LYS A 195 20.81 -15.93 -0.86
CA LYS A 195 20.49 -17.34 -0.65
C LYS A 195 19.11 -17.70 -1.23
N GLU A 196 18.08 -16.92 -0.96
CA GLU A 196 16.73 -17.14 -1.50
C GLU A 196 16.74 -17.13 -3.05
N ILE A 197 17.48 -16.22 -3.66
CA ILE A 197 17.61 -16.17 -5.12
C ILE A 197 18.37 -17.40 -5.65
N ALA A 198 19.48 -17.85 -5.02
CA ALA A 198 20.19 -19.05 -5.40
C ALA A 198 19.30 -20.30 -5.36
N GLU A 199 18.48 -20.44 -4.32
CA GLU A 199 17.52 -21.54 -4.18
C GLU A 199 16.47 -21.52 -5.31
N VAL A 200 15.93 -20.36 -5.66
CA VAL A 200 14.92 -20.20 -6.72
C VAL A 200 15.52 -20.42 -8.12
N LEU A 201 16.77 -20.02 -8.36
CA LEU A 201 17.48 -20.29 -9.62
C LEU A 201 17.68 -21.79 -9.85
N GLY A 202 17.81 -22.56 -8.76
CA GLY A 202 17.93 -24.00 -8.81
C GLY A 202 19.34 -24.48 -9.18
N LYS A 203 19.41 -25.73 -9.65
CA LYS A 203 20.68 -26.41 -9.94
C LYS A 203 20.73 -26.91 -11.37
N GLU A 204 21.91 -26.87 -11.97
CA GLU A 204 22.24 -27.59 -13.21
C GLU A 204 22.98 -28.90 -12.91
N THR A 205 22.81 -29.87 -13.77
CA THR A 205 23.56 -31.12 -13.66
C THR A 205 24.88 -30.96 -14.40
N ILE A 206 25.98 -31.10 -13.68
CA ILE A 206 27.32 -31.12 -14.26
C ILE A 206 27.92 -32.55 -14.22
N ASP A 207 28.64 -32.91 -15.25
CA ASP A 207 29.41 -34.15 -15.25
C ASP A 207 30.78 -33.87 -14.59
N SER A 208 31.04 -34.56 -13.47
CA SER A 208 32.31 -34.46 -12.74
C SER A 208 33.12 -35.72 -12.96
N TYR A 209 34.37 -35.52 -13.29
CA TYR A 209 35.33 -36.58 -13.48
C TYR A 209 36.29 -36.63 -12.30
N ASN A 210 36.23 -37.69 -11.50
CA ASN A 210 37.25 -37.95 -10.50
C ASN A 210 38.30 -38.94 -11.05
N GLN A 211 39.51 -38.45 -11.18
CA GLN A 211 40.66 -39.29 -11.50
C GLN A 211 41.26 -39.81 -10.18
N SER A 212 41.22 -41.12 -9.95
CA SER A 212 41.94 -41.74 -8.86
C SER A 212 43.19 -42.45 -9.46
N GLU A 213 44.35 -41.98 -9.04
CA GLU A 213 45.65 -42.60 -9.36
C GLU A 213 46.10 -43.39 -8.12
N ASN A 214 46.15 -44.72 -8.26
CA ASN A 214 46.66 -45.56 -7.19
C ASN A 214 48.14 -45.87 -7.48
N ARG A 215 49.08 -45.35 -6.66
CA ARG A 215 50.52 -45.50 -6.80
C ARG A 215 51.02 -46.72 -5.98
N GLY A 216 50.40 -47.88 -6.20
CA GLY A 216 50.89 -49.18 -5.69
C GLY A 216 51.82 -49.88 -6.68
N ALA A 217 52.21 -51.12 -6.36
CA ALA A 217 53.11 -51.97 -7.23
C ALA A 217 52.53 -52.24 -8.63
N GLN A 218 51.24 -51.93 -8.85
CA GLN A 218 50.63 -51.85 -10.19
C GLN A 218 49.83 -50.55 -10.23
N THR A 219 50.16 -49.63 -11.11
CA THR A 219 49.48 -48.35 -11.36
C THR A 219 48.17 -48.64 -12.06
N SER A 220 47.03 -48.34 -11.40
CA SER A 220 45.72 -48.38 -12.03
C SER A 220 45.10 -46.97 -12.07
N HIS A 221 44.62 -46.60 -13.24
CA HIS A 221 43.87 -45.34 -13.43
C HIS A 221 42.39 -45.67 -13.49
N GLY A 222 41.63 -45.13 -12.53
CA GLY A 222 40.17 -45.23 -12.49
C GLY A 222 39.57 -43.88 -12.83
N LEU A 223 38.72 -43.83 -13.87
CA LEU A 223 37.87 -42.70 -14.19
C LEU A 223 36.48 -43.00 -13.57
N ASN A 224 36.09 -42.20 -12.57
CA ASN A 224 34.78 -42.32 -11.99
C ASN A 224 33.91 -41.14 -12.45
N TYR A 225 32.82 -41.48 -13.13
CA TYR A 225 31.83 -40.52 -13.62
C TYR A 225 30.81 -40.28 -12.53
N GLN A 226 30.65 -38.99 -12.11
CA GLN A 226 29.60 -38.59 -11.19
C GLN A 226 28.81 -37.42 -11.78
N LYS A 227 27.49 -37.53 -11.74
CA LYS A 227 26.62 -36.40 -12.03
C LYS A 227 26.34 -35.63 -10.71
N LEU A 228 26.77 -34.39 -10.66
CA LEU A 228 26.60 -33.52 -9.50
C LEU A 228 25.64 -32.37 -9.86
N GLY A 229 24.75 -32.06 -8.92
CA GLY A 229 23.94 -30.84 -9.02
C GLY A 229 24.77 -29.65 -8.56
N LYS A 230 25.11 -28.74 -9.46
CA LYS A 230 25.74 -27.45 -9.14
C LYS A 230 24.68 -26.36 -9.15
N GLU A 231 24.69 -25.47 -8.17
CA GLU A 231 23.82 -24.26 -8.20
C GLU A 231 24.10 -23.48 -9.48
N LEU A 232 23.03 -22.98 -10.12
CA LEU A 232 23.16 -22.21 -11.36
C LEU A 232 23.97 -20.93 -11.10
N MET A 233 23.73 -20.28 -9.95
CA MET A 233 24.57 -19.27 -9.32
C MET A 233 24.57 -19.52 -7.82
N SER A 234 25.75 -19.60 -7.23
CA SER A 234 25.90 -19.75 -5.78
C SER A 234 25.53 -18.45 -5.06
N GLN A 235 25.25 -18.55 -3.76
CA GLN A 235 25.00 -17.39 -2.90
C GLN A 235 26.14 -16.35 -2.99
N ASP A 236 27.39 -16.81 -3.06
CA ASP A 236 28.58 -15.96 -3.11
C ASP A 236 28.69 -15.23 -4.45
N GLU A 237 28.39 -15.92 -5.55
CA GLU A 237 28.35 -15.33 -6.89
C GLU A 237 27.26 -14.26 -6.99
N ILE A 238 26.09 -14.50 -6.41
CA ILE A 238 25.00 -13.51 -6.37
C ILE A 238 25.38 -12.32 -5.49
N ALA A 239 26.01 -12.56 -4.32
CA ALA A 239 26.42 -11.50 -3.40
C ALA A 239 27.53 -10.61 -3.97
N THR A 240 28.35 -11.13 -4.89
CA THR A 240 29.44 -10.42 -5.58
C THR A 240 29.09 -9.99 -7.00
N MET A 241 27.83 -10.16 -7.41
CA MET A 241 27.35 -9.78 -8.73
C MET A 241 27.62 -8.29 -9.01
N ASP A 242 28.09 -8.00 -10.22
CA ASP A 242 28.35 -6.65 -10.68
C ASP A 242 27.12 -5.75 -10.52
N GLY A 243 27.34 -4.52 -10.04
CA GLY A 243 26.27 -3.56 -9.77
C GLY A 243 25.44 -3.16 -10.99
N GLY A 244 25.97 -3.34 -12.22
CA GLY A 244 25.26 -3.12 -13.48
C GLY A 244 24.43 -4.31 -13.95
N LYS A 245 24.46 -5.44 -13.25
CA LYS A 245 23.72 -6.67 -13.62
C LYS A 245 22.46 -6.85 -12.78
N CYS A 246 21.53 -7.64 -13.33
CA CYS A 246 20.29 -8.02 -12.65
C CYS A 246 19.88 -9.43 -13.06
N ILE A 247 19.03 -10.05 -12.24
CA ILE A 247 18.42 -11.35 -12.51
C ILE A 247 16.92 -11.13 -12.66
N LEU A 248 16.36 -11.48 -13.81
CA LEU A 248 14.94 -11.44 -14.07
C LEU A 248 14.38 -12.87 -14.10
N GLN A 249 13.39 -13.12 -13.28
CA GLN A 249 12.60 -14.35 -13.28
C GLN A 249 11.21 -14.04 -13.79
N VAL A 250 10.73 -14.86 -14.71
CA VAL A 250 9.37 -14.79 -15.25
C VAL A 250 8.75 -16.17 -15.14
N ARG A 251 7.52 -16.26 -14.66
CA ARG A 251 6.82 -17.55 -14.51
C ARG A 251 6.78 -18.31 -15.83
N GLY A 252 7.19 -19.56 -15.81
CA GLY A 252 7.17 -20.45 -16.98
C GLY A 252 8.35 -20.34 -17.93
N VAL A 253 9.32 -19.47 -17.66
CA VAL A 253 10.57 -19.34 -18.45
C VAL A 253 11.80 -19.46 -17.55
N ARG A 254 12.94 -19.83 -18.16
CA ARG A 254 14.22 -19.86 -17.44
C ARG A 254 14.62 -18.44 -17.03
N PRO A 255 15.31 -18.28 -15.90
CA PRO A 255 15.81 -16.99 -15.45
C PRO A 255 16.73 -16.33 -16.47
N PHE A 256 16.68 -15.01 -16.53
CA PHE A 256 17.56 -14.19 -17.36
C PHE A 256 18.60 -13.49 -16.50
N PHE A 257 19.87 -13.61 -16.88
CA PHE A 257 20.94 -12.76 -16.34
C PHE A 257 21.17 -11.62 -17.34
N SER A 258 20.90 -10.39 -16.93
CA SER A 258 20.83 -9.24 -17.82
C SER A 258 21.55 -8.02 -17.24
N GLU A 259 21.72 -7.02 -18.06
CA GLU A 259 22.21 -5.70 -17.65
C GLU A 259 21.06 -4.82 -17.19
N LYS A 260 21.32 -4.02 -16.15
CA LYS A 260 20.38 -2.97 -15.73
C LYS A 260 20.30 -1.92 -16.83
N TYR A 261 19.10 -1.41 -17.05
CA TYR A 261 18.91 -0.33 -18.01
C TYR A 261 19.59 0.96 -17.50
N ASP A 262 20.39 1.55 -18.34
CA ASP A 262 21.01 2.86 -18.08
C ASP A 262 19.97 3.96 -18.35
N ILE A 263 19.40 4.53 -17.28
CA ILE A 263 18.35 5.54 -17.38
C ILE A 263 18.79 6.79 -18.13
N THR A 264 20.11 7.09 -18.14
CA THR A 264 20.63 8.27 -18.86
C THR A 264 20.44 8.16 -20.37
N ARG A 265 20.27 6.95 -20.92
CA ARG A 265 19.96 6.70 -22.32
C ARG A 265 18.48 6.87 -22.66
N HIS A 266 17.60 7.05 -21.66
CA HIS A 266 16.18 7.22 -21.93
C HIS A 266 15.90 8.59 -22.60
N PRO A 267 15.12 8.68 -23.68
CA PRO A 267 14.89 9.95 -24.39
C PRO A 267 14.31 11.07 -23.53
N ARG A 268 13.62 10.71 -22.44
CA ARG A 268 13.01 11.66 -21.51
C ARG A 268 13.88 11.94 -20.27
N TYR A 269 15.09 11.37 -20.18
CA TYR A 269 16.00 11.60 -19.05
C TYR A 269 16.23 13.11 -18.81
N LYS A 270 16.33 13.88 -19.91
CA LYS A 270 16.50 15.34 -19.87
C LYS A 270 15.44 16.12 -19.08
N TYR A 271 14.31 15.51 -18.78
CA TYR A 271 13.22 16.12 -17.98
C TYR A 271 13.29 15.76 -16.49
N LEU A 272 14.22 14.93 -16.08
CA LEU A 272 14.42 14.59 -14.67
C LEU A 272 15.28 15.64 -13.97
N SER A 273 15.09 15.79 -12.67
CA SER A 273 15.90 16.65 -11.81
C SER A 273 17.38 16.24 -11.79
N ASP A 274 17.66 14.94 -12.01
CA ASP A 274 19.02 14.42 -12.09
C ASP A 274 19.77 14.91 -13.34
N ALA A 275 19.06 15.20 -14.42
CA ALA A 275 19.63 15.76 -15.62
C ALA A 275 19.78 17.29 -15.55
N ASP A 276 18.80 17.98 -14.98
CA ASP A 276 18.80 19.43 -14.75
C ASP A 276 17.98 19.74 -13.50
N LYS A 277 18.62 20.34 -12.49
CA LYS A 277 17.97 20.74 -11.23
C LYS A 277 16.77 21.68 -11.42
N LYS A 278 16.67 22.38 -12.54
CA LYS A 278 15.50 23.20 -12.88
C LYS A 278 14.23 22.38 -13.06
N ASN A 279 14.35 21.08 -13.34
CA ASN A 279 13.21 20.17 -13.45
C ASN A 279 12.68 19.67 -12.09
N THR A 280 13.31 20.08 -10.98
CA THR A 280 12.82 19.71 -9.64
C THR A 280 11.43 20.28 -9.43
N PHE A 281 10.48 19.40 -9.05
CA PHE A 281 9.14 19.82 -8.69
C PHE A 281 9.11 20.37 -7.27
N ASP A 282 8.73 21.62 -7.13
CA ASP A 282 8.58 22.29 -5.84
C ASP A 282 7.16 22.11 -5.32
N VAL A 283 7.00 21.15 -4.41
CA VAL A 283 5.71 20.79 -3.81
C VAL A 283 5.12 21.97 -3.02
N ASP A 284 5.93 22.69 -2.26
CA ASP A 284 5.46 23.78 -1.39
C ASP A 284 4.93 24.96 -2.22
N SER A 285 5.64 25.33 -3.28
CA SER A 285 5.17 26.35 -4.22
C SER A 285 3.88 25.92 -4.93
N TYR A 286 3.76 24.65 -5.31
CA TYR A 286 2.56 24.10 -5.93
C TYR A 286 1.37 24.15 -4.98
N LEU A 287 1.49 23.63 -3.76
CA LEU A 287 0.44 23.65 -2.74
C LEU A 287 0.01 25.09 -2.40
N SER A 288 0.99 26.01 -2.27
CA SER A 288 0.70 27.42 -2.04
C SER A 288 -0.11 28.04 -3.17
N SER A 289 0.12 27.60 -4.41
CA SER A 289 -0.63 28.07 -5.59
C SER A 289 -2.08 27.56 -5.59
N LEU A 290 -2.31 26.33 -5.15
CA LEU A 290 -3.65 25.75 -5.00
C LEU A 290 -4.45 26.44 -3.89
N ARG A 291 -3.85 26.66 -2.72
CA ARG A 291 -4.48 27.40 -1.61
C ARG A 291 -4.88 28.83 -2.00
N ARG A 292 -4.09 29.50 -2.82
CA ARG A 292 -4.44 30.83 -3.37
C ARG A 292 -5.64 30.77 -4.31
N LYS A 293 -5.78 29.72 -5.11
CA LYS A 293 -6.93 29.51 -6.00
C LYS A 293 -8.21 29.24 -5.22
N LYS A 294 -8.15 28.35 -4.20
CA LYS A 294 -9.31 28.05 -3.32
C LYS A 294 -9.82 29.33 -2.59
N ARG A 295 -8.93 30.16 -2.03
CA ARG A 295 -9.33 31.42 -1.37
C ARG A 295 -10.05 32.43 -2.27
N ARG A 296 -9.90 32.34 -3.60
CA ARG A 296 -10.58 33.23 -4.55
C ARG A 296 -12.00 32.79 -4.91
N VAL A 297 -12.39 31.58 -4.61
CA VAL A 297 -13.68 30.99 -5.02
C VAL A 297 -14.69 30.93 -3.87
N VAL A 298 -14.30 31.16 -2.62
CA VAL A 298 -15.25 31.32 -1.53
C VAL A 298 -15.86 32.71 -1.65
N THR A 299 -16.91 32.83 -2.44
CA THR A 299 -17.88 33.90 -2.33
C THR A 299 -18.64 33.71 -1.00
N GLU A 300 -18.75 34.79 -0.22
CA GLU A 300 -19.37 34.86 1.11
C GLU A 300 -20.87 34.49 1.13
N ASP A 301 -21.44 33.89 0.08
CA ASP A 301 -22.87 33.74 -0.11
C ASP A 301 -23.39 32.29 -0.17
N GLU A 302 -22.59 31.29 0.17
CA GLU A 302 -23.16 29.97 0.46
C GLU A 302 -23.23 29.76 1.98
N PRO A 303 -24.47 29.88 2.57
CA PRO A 303 -24.64 29.50 3.97
C PRO A 303 -24.28 28.02 4.08
N PHE A 304 -23.36 27.68 4.97
CA PHE A 304 -23.21 26.34 5.46
C PHE A 304 -24.56 25.86 5.95
N ASP A 305 -25.19 24.95 5.22
CA ASP A 305 -26.27 24.11 5.74
C ASP A 305 -25.68 23.13 6.76
N LEU A 306 -25.20 23.65 7.86
CA LEU A 306 -25.32 22.98 9.13
C LEU A 306 -26.83 22.82 9.30
N TYR A 307 -27.33 21.58 9.15
CA TYR A 307 -28.70 21.18 9.44
C TYR A 307 -29.32 22.21 10.37
N ASP A 308 -30.26 23.04 9.84
CA ASP A 308 -31.04 23.99 10.62
C ASP A 308 -31.82 23.18 11.65
N ILE A 309 -31.18 22.97 12.79
CA ILE A 309 -31.89 22.59 14.01
C ILE A 309 -32.42 23.93 14.48
N GLU A 310 -33.61 24.32 14.01
CA GLU A 310 -34.41 25.35 14.66
C GLU A 310 -34.64 24.86 16.09
N LEU A 311 -33.82 25.33 17.01
CA LEU A 311 -34.07 25.25 18.44
C LEU A 311 -35.17 26.28 18.70
N SER A 312 -36.39 25.82 18.91
CA SER A 312 -37.46 26.69 19.36
C SER A 312 -37.15 27.17 20.80
N ASP A 313 -37.50 28.42 21.13
CA ASP A 313 -37.31 28.99 22.47
C ASP A 313 -38.00 28.16 23.58
N GLU A 314 -38.81 27.17 23.23
CA GLU A 314 -39.45 26.23 24.17
C GLU A 314 -38.48 25.14 24.65
N ASP A 315 -37.36 24.90 23.97
CA ASP A 315 -36.35 23.90 24.35
C ASP A 315 -35.46 24.37 25.54
N PHE A 316 -35.53 25.63 25.91
CA PHE A 316 -34.82 26.26 27.04
C PHE A 316 -35.63 26.48 28.29
N ALA A 317 -36.94 26.18 28.26
CA ALA A 317 -37.82 26.38 29.40
C ALA A 317 -38.26 25.05 30.02
N THR A 318 -37.37 24.43 30.82
CA THR A 318 -37.82 23.56 31.93
C THR A 318 -36.78 23.54 33.02
N GLU A 319 -37.28 23.82 34.20
CA GLU A 319 -36.73 23.95 35.54
C GLU A 319 -35.66 22.90 35.94
#